data_b229e786a4fc0c76121b20c5bb82aaee
#
_entry.id   b229e786a4fc0c76121b20c5bb82aaee
#
_cell.length_a   1.000
_cell.length_b   1.000
_cell.length_c   1.000
_cell.angle_alpha   90.00
_cell.angle_beta   90.00
_cell.angle_gamma   90.00
#
_symmetry.space_group_name_H-M   'P 1'
#
loop_
_entity.id
_entity.type
_entity.pdbx_description
1 polymer ?
#
loop_
_entity_poly.entity_id
_entity_poly.type
_entity_poly.pdbx_seq_one_letter_code
_entity_poly.pdbx_strand_id
1 'polypeptide(L)'
;GAGMATKLFLRCTTANGITDTGDGVVQDMITTAGSAATTGVVNTITGDNVQVQWTKTAGGLSMAWISGRVPAGGFTLTTCDLDAWCQENNMSANCSVRARVYRYQPGTPTITELGGPFDDDVEFGTSAASMTWIANVTDTAFAENDRILLRLFIEDAPAVNMATGFTCTLTFNAANATTGDSFFNIAETVSFKAEPIVGTP
;
A
#
# COMPACT_ATOMS: atom_id res chain seq x y z
N GLY A 1 13.61 -0.30 19.58
CA GLY A 1 13.34 -0.76 18.24
C GLY A 1 14.16 0.05 17.25
N ALA A 2 14.72 -0.59 16.23
CA ALA A 2 15.32 0.14 15.12
C ALA A 2 14.22 1.02 14.51
N GLY A 3 14.46 2.32 14.41
CA GLY A 3 13.52 3.24 13.77
C GLY A 3 13.38 2.89 12.29
N MET A 4 12.20 3.09 11.72
CA MET A 4 12.00 2.95 10.27
C MET A 4 12.81 4.03 9.55
N ALA A 5 13.69 3.62 8.64
CA ALA A 5 14.70 4.49 8.05
C ALA A 5 14.30 5.07 6.69
N THR A 6 13.46 4.37 5.93
CA THR A 6 12.96 4.85 4.63
C THR A 6 11.44 4.93 4.64
N LYS A 7 10.91 6.12 4.39
CA LYS A 7 9.47 6.41 4.28
C LYS A 7 9.10 6.56 2.80
N LEU A 8 8.10 5.80 2.36
CA LEU A 8 7.57 5.81 1.00
C LEU A 8 6.10 6.25 1.04
N PHE A 9 5.82 7.46 0.58
CA PHE A 9 4.47 8.01 0.55
C PHE A 9 3.65 7.36 -0.56
N LEU A 10 2.42 6.97 -0.24
CA LEU A 10 1.47 6.46 -1.23
C LEU A 10 1.00 7.61 -2.11
N ARG A 11 1.41 7.61 -3.37
CA ARG A 11 1.15 8.69 -4.33
C ARG A 11 0.01 8.34 -5.27
N CYS A 12 -0.61 9.37 -5.83
CA CYS A 12 -1.56 9.26 -6.92
C CYS A 12 -0.87 9.56 -8.25
N THR A 13 0.15 8.82 -8.58
CA THR A 13 0.92 8.96 -9.82
C THR A 13 1.26 7.58 -10.39
N THR A 14 1.49 7.50 -11.68
CA THR A 14 1.73 6.27 -12.45
C THR A 14 2.92 6.44 -13.40
N ALA A 15 3.89 7.24 -13.03
CA ALA A 15 5.07 7.52 -13.86
C ALA A 15 6.05 6.33 -13.98
N ASN A 16 5.75 5.20 -13.35
CA ASN A 16 6.63 4.02 -13.31
C ASN A 16 6.59 3.15 -14.58
N GLY A 17 5.56 3.27 -15.41
CA GLY A 17 5.40 2.47 -16.63
C GLY A 17 5.12 0.97 -16.40
N ILE A 18 4.85 0.55 -15.16
CA ILE A 18 4.62 -0.85 -14.79
C ILE A 18 3.15 -1.20 -15.05
N THR A 19 2.90 -2.22 -15.88
CA THR A 19 1.54 -2.67 -16.25
C THR A 19 1.35 -4.19 -16.15
N ASP A 20 2.36 -4.91 -15.71
CA ASP A 20 2.42 -6.37 -15.73
C ASP A 20 2.30 -7.01 -14.34
N THR A 21 1.82 -6.27 -13.34
CA THR A 21 1.59 -6.79 -11.98
C THR A 21 0.28 -7.57 -11.85
N GLY A 22 -0.61 -7.46 -12.83
CA GLY A 22 -1.98 -8.00 -12.76
C GLY A 22 -2.98 -7.07 -12.08
N ASP A 23 -2.54 -5.91 -11.57
CA ASP A 23 -3.40 -4.95 -10.87
C ASP A 23 -3.98 -3.86 -11.80
N GLY A 24 -3.66 -3.90 -13.10
CA GLY A 24 -3.92 -2.79 -14.01
C GLY A 24 -2.85 -1.69 -13.83
N VAL A 25 -3.27 -0.45 -13.64
CA VAL A 25 -2.33 0.68 -13.51
C VAL A 25 -1.90 0.86 -12.05
N VAL A 26 -0.65 0.56 -11.76
CA VAL A 26 -0.05 0.65 -10.42
C VAL A 26 0.41 2.08 -10.15
N GLN A 27 0.21 2.55 -8.92
CA GLN A 27 0.61 3.88 -8.46
C GLN A 27 2.03 3.85 -7.87
N ASP A 28 2.66 5.04 -7.78
CA ASP A 28 3.99 5.16 -7.19
C ASP A 28 3.92 5.24 -5.68
N MET A 29 4.90 4.65 -4.99
CA MET A 29 5.28 5.02 -3.64
C MET A 29 6.73 5.49 -3.62
N ILE A 30 6.93 6.73 -3.20
CA ILE A 30 8.22 7.42 -3.27
C ILE A 30 8.50 8.21 -1.98
N THR A 31 9.74 8.64 -1.80
CA THR A 31 10.18 9.36 -0.60
C THR A 31 9.68 10.80 -0.51
N THR A 32 9.00 11.32 -1.53
CA THR A 32 8.41 12.67 -1.53
C THR A 32 6.90 12.59 -1.30
N ALA A 33 6.40 13.31 -0.31
CA ALA A 33 4.97 13.40 -0.01
C ALA A 33 4.17 13.99 -1.19
N GLY A 34 2.87 13.72 -1.20
CA GLY A 34 1.91 14.33 -2.11
C GLY A 34 1.65 15.81 -1.79
N SER A 35 0.68 16.38 -2.45
CA SER A 35 0.28 17.77 -2.24
C SER A 35 -1.23 17.92 -2.01
N ALA A 36 -2.02 16.95 -2.41
CA ALA A 36 -3.47 16.96 -2.30
C ALA A 36 -4.00 15.56 -1.98
N ALA A 37 -4.78 15.44 -0.93
CA ALA A 37 -5.39 14.19 -0.53
C ALA A 37 -6.25 13.61 -1.66
N THR A 38 -6.13 12.31 -1.84
CA THR A 38 -6.90 11.53 -2.81
C THR A 38 -7.56 10.37 -2.05
N THR A 39 -8.75 9.97 -2.45
CA THR A 39 -9.47 8.88 -1.81
C THR A 39 -9.66 7.70 -2.74
N GLY A 40 -9.48 6.50 -2.19
CA GLY A 40 -10.00 5.28 -2.76
C GLY A 40 -11.22 4.83 -1.96
N VAL A 41 -12.21 4.26 -2.65
CA VAL A 41 -13.44 3.78 -2.02
C VAL A 41 -13.69 2.34 -2.45
N VAL A 42 -14.16 1.54 -1.52
CA VAL A 42 -14.60 0.17 -1.77
C VAL A 42 -15.94 -0.10 -1.07
N ASN A 43 -16.81 -0.82 -1.75
CA ASN A 43 -18.06 -1.29 -1.16
C ASN A 43 -17.81 -2.56 -0.35
N THR A 44 -18.42 -2.64 0.82
CA THR A 44 -18.37 -3.84 1.65
C THR A 44 -19.21 -4.95 1.08
N ILE A 45 -18.81 -6.18 1.32
CA ILE A 45 -19.60 -7.38 0.99
C ILE A 45 -19.80 -8.21 2.25
N THR A 46 -20.87 -9.00 2.29
CA THR A 46 -21.11 -9.89 3.43
C THR A 46 -20.19 -11.11 3.32
N GLY A 47 -19.55 -11.46 4.43
CA GLY A 47 -18.76 -12.69 4.50
C GLY A 47 -17.86 -12.75 5.72
N ASP A 48 -17.31 -13.92 5.92
CA ASP A 48 -16.28 -14.24 6.90
C ASP A 48 -15.00 -14.54 6.13
N ASN A 49 -13.87 -13.99 6.57
CA ASN A 49 -12.58 -14.07 5.89
C ASN A 49 -12.62 -13.60 4.42
N VAL A 50 -13.48 -12.66 4.13
CA VAL A 50 -13.57 -12.07 2.79
C VAL A 50 -12.60 -10.90 2.68
N GLN A 51 -11.90 -10.86 1.56
CA GLN A 51 -10.98 -9.78 1.23
C GLN A 51 -11.46 -9.09 -0.06
N VAL A 52 -11.57 -7.76 -0.02
CA VAL A 52 -11.95 -6.96 -1.20
C VAL A 52 -10.87 -5.93 -1.48
N GLN A 53 -10.34 -5.94 -2.70
CA GLN A 53 -9.34 -4.96 -3.09
C GLN A 53 -9.98 -3.56 -3.19
N TRP A 54 -9.32 -2.57 -2.60
CA TRP A 54 -9.72 -1.18 -2.73
C TRP A 54 -9.59 -0.71 -4.18
N THR A 55 -10.55 0.10 -4.62
CA THR A 55 -10.51 0.73 -5.93
C THR A 55 -10.58 2.24 -5.79
N LYS A 56 -9.84 2.96 -6.62
CA LYS A 56 -9.93 4.40 -6.68
C LYS A 56 -11.20 4.82 -7.43
N THR A 57 -11.95 5.77 -6.89
CA THR A 57 -13.19 6.28 -7.48
C THR A 57 -13.01 7.12 -8.74
N ALA A 58 -11.83 7.65 -8.99
CA ALA A 58 -11.52 8.45 -10.18
C ALA A 58 -10.27 7.92 -10.89
N GLY A 59 -10.34 7.79 -12.21
CA GLY A 59 -9.19 7.47 -13.06
C GLY A 59 -8.82 5.99 -13.19
N GLY A 60 -9.60 5.05 -12.64
CA GLY A 60 -9.41 3.60 -12.84
C GLY A 60 -8.07 3.04 -12.36
N LEU A 61 -7.39 3.74 -11.46
CA LEU A 61 -6.12 3.28 -10.88
C LEU A 61 -6.39 2.20 -9.84
N SER A 62 -5.56 1.17 -9.81
CA SER A 62 -5.63 0.14 -8.78
C SER A 62 -5.09 0.67 -7.44
N MET A 63 -5.55 0.10 -6.33
CA MET A 63 -5.01 0.34 -5.00
C MET A 63 -3.80 -0.56 -4.73
N ALA A 64 -2.85 -0.46 -5.65
CA ALA A 64 -1.53 -1.06 -5.58
C ALA A 64 -0.49 0.03 -5.83
N TRP A 65 0.59 -0.03 -5.07
CA TRP A 65 1.70 0.93 -5.13
C TRP A 65 3.01 0.20 -5.32
N ILE A 66 3.89 0.77 -6.13
CA ILE A 66 5.21 0.21 -6.40
C ILE A 66 6.31 1.22 -6.10
N SER A 67 7.39 0.76 -5.48
CA SER A 67 8.56 1.60 -5.19
C SER A 67 9.36 1.93 -6.45
N GLY A 68 10.28 2.88 -6.34
CA GLY A 68 11.38 3.02 -7.28
C GLY A 68 12.23 1.75 -7.36
N ARG A 69 13.16 1.71 -8.29
CA ARG A 69 14.08 0.58 -8.45
C ARG A 69 15.11 0.54 -7.33
N VAL A 70 15.38 -0.67 -6.83
CA VAL A 70 16.44 -0.91 -5.85
C VAL A 70 17.79 -0.54 -6.46
N PRO A 71 18.67 0.17 -5.72
CA PRO A 71 20.00 0.56 -6.20
C PRO A 71 20.94 -0.63 -6.33
N ALA A 72 22.10 -0.38 -6.94
CA ALA A 72 23.21 -1.34 -6.98
C ALA A 72 23.60 -1.77 -5.55
N GLY A 73 23.88 -3.05 -5.39
CA GLY A 73 24.17 -3.66 -4.09
C GLY A 73 22.96 -4.26 -3.39
N GLY A 74 21.74 -3.88 -3.79
CA GLY A 74 20.52 -4.44 -3.19
C GLY A 74 20.35 -4.10 -1.71
N PHE A 75 19.40 -4.76 -1.07
CA PHE A 75 19.23 -4.74 0.39
C PHE A 75 18.40 -5.96 0.83
N THR A 76 18.34 -6.24 2.12
CA THR A 76 17.43 -7.26 2.68
C THR A 76 16.32 -6.56 3.45
N LEU A 77 15.08 -6.73 3.01
CA LEU A 77 13.91 -6.24 3.74
C LEU A 77 13.61 -7.18 4.92
N THR A 78 13.56 -6.64 6.12
CA THR A 78 13.34 -7.40 7.35
C THR A 78 12.03 -7.05 8.04
N THR A 79 11.70 -5.76 8.12
CA THR A 79 10.51 -5.24 8.79
C THR A 79 9.99 -4.04 8.04
N CYS A 80 8.68 -3.96 7.92
CA CYS A 80 7.99 -2.78 7.38
C CYS A 80 6.80 -2.42 8.24
N ASP A 81 6.34 -1.19 8.14
CA ASP A 81 5.06 -0.77 8.67
C ASP A 81 4.27 0.02 7.63
N LEU A 82 2.97 0.10 7.81
CA LEU A 82 2.08 0.88 6.99
C LEU A 82 1.28 1.81 7.89
N ASP A 83 1.32 3.09 7.60
CA ASP A 83 0.42 4.09 8.13
C ASP A 83 -0.60 4.45 7.06
N ALA A 84 -1.88 4.19 7.32
CA ALA A 84 -2.93 4.51 6.38
C ALA A 84 -4.10 5.23 7.05
N TRP A 85 -4.60 6.25 6.39
CA TRP A 85 -5.78 6.99 6.81
C TRP A 85 -7.04 6.33 6.27
N CYS A 86 -7.78 5.66 7.16
CA CYS A 86 -8.95 4.85 6.82
C CYS A 86 -10.18 5.30 7.60
N GLN A 87 -11.34 5.06 7.01
CA GLN A 87 -12.64 5.20 7.67
C GLN A 87 -13.66 4.28 7.02
N GLU A 88 -14.69 3.94 7.77
CA GLU A 88 -15.94 3.36 7.24
C GLU A 88 -17.09 4.37 7.36
N ASN A 89 -18.11 4.24 6.54
CA ASN A 89 -19.24 5.17 6.59
C ASN A 89 -20.28 4.81 7.67
N ASN A 90 -20.17 3.66 8.30
CA ASN A 90 -21.05 3.20 9.36
C ASN A 90 -20.37 2.10 10.18
N MET A 91 -20.44 2.17 11.50
CA MET A 91 -19.85 1.18 12.43
C MET A 91 -20.34 -0.26 12.22
N SER A 92 -21.46 -0.46 11.52
CA SER A 92 -21.91 -1.80 11.18
C SER A 92 -21.24 -2.39 9.94
N ALA A 93 -20.31 -1.66 9.31
CA ALA A 93 -19.54 -2.17 8.18
C ALA A 93 -18.57 -3.28 8.61
N ASN A 94 -18.02 -3.17 9.82
CA ASN A 94 -17.08 -4.13 10.42
C ASN A 94 -15.86 -4.40 9.55
N CYS A 95 -15.19 -3.34 9.11
CA CYS A 95 -14.03 -3.42 8.22
C CYS A 95 -12.72 -3.21 8.97
N SER A 96 -11.70 -3.92 8.57
CA SER A 96 -10.30 -3.62 8.84
C SER A 96 -9.48 -3.61 7.55
N VAL A 97 -8.20 -3.27 7.63
CA VAL A 97 -7.32 -3.28 6.46
C VAL A 97 -6.48 -4.54 6.44
N ARG A 98 -6.25 -5.04 5.23
CA ARG A 98 -5.27 -6.08 4.93
C ARG A 98 -4.25 -5.55 3.95
N ALA A 99 -2.97 -5.67 4.29
CA ALA A 99 -1.87 -5.33 3.41
C ALA A 99 -1.18 -6.60 2.90
N ARG A 100 -0.77 -6.61 1.64
CA ARG A 100 0.09 -7.63 1.08
C ARG A 100 1.32 -6.98 0.47
N VAL A 101 2.49 -7.46 0.84
CA VAL A 101 3.79 -6.93 0.40
C VAL A 101 4.48 -7.97 -0.48
N TYR A 102 5.03 -7.51 -1.59
CA TYR A 102 5.65 -8.39 -2.58
C TYR A 102 7.00 -7.85 -3.02
N ARG A 103 7.87 -8.77 -3.43
CA ARG A 103 9.02 -8.45 -4.27
C ARG A 103 8.59 -8.57 -5.74
N TYR A 104 8.75 -7.50 -6.49
CA TYR A 104 8.60 -7.47 -7.94
C TYR A 104 9.97 -7.50 -8.60
N GLN A 105 10.19 -8.47 -9.47
CA GLN A 105 11.41 -8.65 -10.24
C GLN A 105 11.12 -8.34 -11.71
N PRO A 106 11.79 -7.34 -12.32
CA PRO A 106 11.57 -6.97 -13.73
C PRO A 106 12.19 -8.01 -14.68
N GLY A 107 11.88 -7.87 -15.96
CA GLY A 107 12.43 -8.69 -17.03
C GLY A 107 11.50 -9.84 -17.41
N THR A 108 11.51 -10.95 -16.68
CA THR A 108 10.40 -11.94 -16.69
C THR A 108 9.68 -11.66 -15.38
N PRO A 109 8.57 -10.90 -15.39
CA PRO A 109 8.05 -10.35 -14.15
C PRO A 109 7.63 -11.46 -13.20
N THR A 110 8.33 -11.54 -12.08
CA THR A 110 8.02 -12.45 -10.99
C THR A 110 7.60 -11.64 -9.78
N ILE A 111 6.44 -11.97 -9.22
CA ILE A 111 5.88 -11.32 -8.04
C ILE A 111 5.84 -12.37 -6.93
N THR A 112 6.59 -12.14 -5.87
CA THR A 112 6.69 -13.05 -4.72
C THR A 112 6.17 -12.37 -3.47
N GLU A 113 5.13 -12.93 -2.83
CA GLU A 113 4.59 -12.42 -1.58
C GLU A 113 5.55 -12.66 -0.42
N LEU A 114 5.70 -11.68 0.47
CA LEU A 114 6.67 -11.68 1.56
C LEU A 114 6.00 -12.02 2.89
N GLY A 115 5.63 -13.28 3.07
CA GLY A 115 5.17 -13.83 4.35
C GLY A 115 3.72 -13.55 4.72
N GLY A 116 3.05 -12.58 4.11
CA GLY A 116 1.72 -12.15 4.53
C GLY A 116 0.58 -12.78 3.78
N PRO A 117 -0.73 -12.54 4.08
CA PRO A 117 -1.26 -11.20 4.37
C PRO A 117 -0.91 -10.67 5.76
N PHE A 118 -0.89 -9.36 5.90
CA PHE A 118 -0.72 -8.65 7.16
C PHE A 118 -2.01 -7.90 7.45
N ASP A 119 -2.65 -8.27 8.54
CA ASP A 119 -3.96 -7.78 8.93
C ASP A 119 -3.80 -6.82 10.10
N ASP A 120 -4.61 -5.76 10.12
CA ASP A 120 -4.82 -4.97 11.33
C ASP A 120 -5.99 -5.57 12.10
N ASP A 121 -5.77 -5.85 13.37
CA ASP A 121 -6.82 -6.37 14.27
C ASP A 121 -7.75 -5.26 14.79
N VAL A 122 -7.78 -4.10 14.12
CA VAL A 122 -8.58 -2.93 14.54
C VAL A 122 -9.58 -2.56 13.46
N GLU A 123 -10.86 -2.50 13.86
CA GLU A 123 -11.94 -2.01 13.01
C GLU A 123 -11.76 -0.52 12.70
N PHE A 124 -12.11 -0.09 11.49
CA PHE A 124 -12.14 1.31 11.13
C PHE A 124 -13.18 2.08 11.95
N GLY A 125 -12.85 3.32 12.29
CA GLY A 125 -13.86 4.24 12.79
C GLY A 125 -14.66 4.92 11.68
N THR A 126 -15.76 5.56 12.04
CA THR A 126 -16.57 6.38 11.13
C THR A 126 -15.96 7.76 10.85
N SER A 127 -14.86 8.07 11.48
CA SER A 127 -14.05 9.26 11.19
C SER A 127 -12.68 8.82 10.69
N ALA A 128 -12.15 9.50 9.68
CA ALA A 128 -10.83 9.20 9.15
C ALA A 128 -9.76 9.31 10.24
N ALA A 129 -8.99 8.26 10.42
CA ALA A 129 -7.89 8.18 11.38
C ALA A 129 -6.71 7.44 10.77
N SER A 130 -5.51 7.76 11.21
CA SER A 130 -4.32 6.99 10.87
C SER A 130 -4.34 5.67 11.63
N MET A 131 -4.15 4.59 10.89
CA MET A 131 -4.00 3.24 11.42
C MET A 131 -2.61 2.75 11.06
N THR A 132 -1.89 2.23 12.04
CA THR A 132 -0.52 1.75 11.86
C THR A 132 -0.44 0.28 12.23
N TRP A 133 0.13 -0.52 11.36
CA TRP A 133 0.45 -1.91 11.68
C TRP A 133 1.84 -2.29 11.19
N ILE A 134 2.45 -3.20 11.92
CA ILE A 134 3.80 -3.67 11.68
C ILE A 134 3.75 -5.04 11.02
N ALA A 135 4.47 -5.18 9.92
CA ALA A 135 4.65 -6.44 9.23
C ALA A 135 6.10 -6.95 9.42
N ASN A 136 6.22 -8.06 10.11
CA ASN A 136 7.47 -8.82 10.12
C ASN A 136 7.48 -9.74 8.92
N VAL A 137 7.96 -9.21 7.80
CA VAL A 137 8.09 -9.97 6.57
C VAL A 137 9.19 -11.03 6.74
N THR A 138 9.11 -12.11 5.97
CA THR A 138 10.24 -13.03 5.87
C THR A 138 11.42 -12.29 5.26
N ASP A 139 12.58 -12.31 5.92
CA ASP A 139 13.81 -11.66 5.45
C ASP A 139 14.03 -11.98 3.98
N THR A 140 13.94 -10.96 3.14
CA THR A 140 13.96 -11.12 1.70
C THR A 140 15.00 -10.21 1.06
N ALA A 141 15.96 -10.81 0.36
CA ALA A 141 16.94 -10.08 -0.41
C ALA A 141 16.33 -9.50 -1.69
N PHE A 142 16.47 -8.20 -1.87
CA PHE A 142 16.15 -7.46 -3.08
C PHE A 142 17.45 -7.18 -3.85
N ALA A 143 17.47 -7.61 -5.10
CA ALA A 143 18.58 -7.32 -6.01
C ALA A 143 18.42 -5.93 -6.67
N GLU A 144 19.45 -5.48 -7.35
CA GLU A 144 19.39 -4.27 -8.15
C GLU A 144 18.21 -4.33 -9.16
N ASN A 145 17.45 -3.25 -9.26
CA ASN A 145 16.24 -3.06 -10.07
C ASN A 145 14.99 -3.82 -9.61
N ASP A 146 15.04 -4.66 -8.60
CA ASP A 146 13.84 -5.15 -7.95
C ASP A 146 13.01 -3.97 -7.40
N ARG A 147 11.74 -4.21 -7.08
CA ARG A 147 10.85 -3.21 -6.49
C ARG A 147 10.00 -3.82 -5.38
N ILE A 148 9.58 -3.01 -4.45
CA ILE A 148 8.55 -3.37 -3.49
C ILE A 148 7.19 -3.06 -4.12
N LEU A 149 6.28 -4.04 -4.11
CA LEU A 149 4.88 -3.87 -4.50
C LEU A 149 4.01 -4.05 -3.26
N LEU A 150 3.15 -3.06 -3.00
CA LEU A 150 2.16 -3.05 -1.93
C LEU A 150 0.77 -3.13 -2.53
N ARG A 151 -0.07 -4.05 -2.04
CA ARG A 151 -1.50 -4.13 -2.35
C ARG A 151 -2.31 -3.95 -1.09
N LEU A 152 -3.37 -3.15 -1.15
CA LEU A 152 -4.27 -2.91 -0.02
C LEU A 152 -5.67 -3.45 -0.31
N PHE A 153 -6.24 -4.05 0.72
CA PHE A 153 -7.57 -4.66 0.72
C PHE A 153 -8.31 -4.23 1.99
N ILE A 154 -9.63 -4.29 1.97
CA ILE A 154 -10.42 -4.38 3.20
C ILE A 154 -10.74 -5.84 3.47
N GLU A 155 -10.92 -6.16 4.74
CA GLU A 155 -11.40 -7.45 5.22
C GLU A 155 -12.34 -7.26 6.41
N ASP A 156 -12.96 -8.34 6.87
CA ASP A 156 -13.77 -8.35 8.08
C ASP A 156 -12.92 -8.03 9.32
N ALA A 157 -13.47 -7.21 10.21
CA ALA A 157 -12.85 -6.92 11.48
C ALA A 157 -12.80 -8.18 12.38
N PRO A 158 -11.84 -8.29 13.29
CA PRO A 158 -11.71 -9.46 14.14
C PRO A 158 -12.99 -9.81 14.89
N ALA A 159 -13.37 -11.07 14.81
CA ALA A 159 -14.55 -11.66 15.46
C ALA A 159 -15.93 -11.15 14.97
N VAL A 160 -15.97 -10.34 13.92
CA VAL A 160 -17.23 -9.84 13.34
C VAL A 160 -17.16 -9.90 11.83
N ASN A 161 -18.19 -10.43 11.18
CA ASN A 161 -18.22 -10.49 9.74
C ASN A 161 -18.48 -9.11 9.13
N MET A 162 -17.80 -8.81 8.02
CA MET A 162 -18.09 -7.63 7.22
C MET A 162 -19.54 -7.66 6.73
N ALA A 163 -20.25 -6.53 6.87
CA ALA A 163 -21.63 -6.39 6.42
C ALA A 163 -21.70 -5.66 5.06
N THR A 164 -22.62 -6.07 4.20
CA THR A 164 -22.85 -5.43 2.89
C THR A 164 -23.59 -4.10 2.99
N GLY A 165 -23.47 -3.26 1.98
CA GLY A 165 -24.22 -2.01 1.84
C GLY A 165 -23.53 -0.78 2.45
N PHE A 166 -22.30 -0.92 2.88
CA PHE A 166 -21.47 0.17 3.40
C PHE A 166 -20.30 0.47 2.47
N THR A 167 -19.53 1.51 2.82
CA THR A 167 -18.31 1.87 2.09
C THR A 167 -17.16 2.13 3.05
N CYS A 168 -15.97 1.73 2.64
CA CYS A 168 -14.72 2.06 3.33
C CYS A 168 -13.88 2.96 2.43
N THR A 169 -13.20 3.93 3.04
CA THR A 169 -12.38 4.93 2.34
C THR A 169 -10.95 4.88 2.85
N LEU A 170 -10.01 4.86 1.91
CA LEU A 170 -8.58 5.10 2.14
C LEU A 170 -8.23 6.49 1.60
N THR A 171 -7.54 7.31 2.40
CA THR A 171 -7.03 8.62 1.99
C THR A 171 -5.51 8.59 1.89
N PHE A 172 -4.95 9.08 0.80
CA PHE A 172 -3.52 9.06 0.52
C PHE A 172 -3.11 10.28 -0.33
N ASN A 173 -1.83 10.39 -0.70
CA ASN A 173 -1.28 11.47 -1.54
C ASN A 173 -1.35 12.88 -0.92
N ALA A 174 -1.56 12.99 0.38
CA ALA A 174 -1.55 14.27 1.08
C ALA A 174 -0.12 14.82 1.29
N ALA A 175 -0.04 16.04 1.78
CA ALA A 175 1.24 16.60 2.21
C ALA A 175 1.72 15.93 3.51
N ASN A 176 3.04 15.84 3.68
CA ASN A 176 3.67 15.20 4.84
C ASN A 176 3.11 15.74 6.18
N ALA A 177 2.84 14.83 7.10
CA ALA A 177 2.30 15.10 8.45
C ALA A 177 0.89 15.74 8.47
N THR A 178 0.12 15.60 7.41
CA THR A 178 -1.29 16.02 7.36
C THR A 178 -2.25 14.83 7.30
N THR A 179 -3.53 15.09 7.57
CA THR A 179 -4.60 14.10 7.41
C THR A 179 -4.60 13.54 5.99
N GLY A 180 -4.57 12.22 5.88
CA GLY A 180 -4.50 11.54 4.58
C GLY A 180 -3.07 11.33 4.05
N ASP A 181 -2.06 11.58 4.86
CA ASP A 181 -0.66 11.27 4.57
C ASP A 181 -0.40 9.77 4.85
N SER A 182 -0.82 8.92 3.93
CA SER A 182 -0.59 7.48 4.02
C SER A 182 0.78 7.12 3.44
N PHE A 183 1.51 6.26 4.14
CA PHE A 183 2.87 5.90 3.75
C PHE A 183 3.28 4.50 4.22
N PHE A 184 4.21 3.92 3.50
CA PHE A 184 4.84 2.63 3.79
C PHE A 184 6.28 2.87 4.22
N ASN A 185 6.68 2.35 5.37
CA ASN A 185 8.03 2.48 5.90
C ASN A 185 8.75 1.14 5.87
N ILE A 186 10.06 1.20 5.67
CA ILE A 186 10.95 0.06 5.83
C ILE A 186 12.07 0.38 6.82
N ALA A 187 12.57 -0.64 7.52
CA ALA A 187 13.61 -0.48 8.53
C ALA A 187 14.97 -0.09 7.91
N GLU A 188 15.20 -0.44 6.67
CA GLU A 188 16.44 -0.23 5.96
C GLU A 188 16.52 1.17 5.35
N THR A 189 17.72 1.73 5.29
CA THR A 189 18.01 2.96 4.55
C THR A 189 18.26 2.62 3.08
N VAL A 190 17.32 2.94 2.21
CA VAL A 190 17.39 2.63 0.77
C VAL A 190 17.19 3.89 -0.06
N SER A 191 18.14 4.19 -0.93
CA SER A 191 18.03 5.27 -1.92
C SER A 191 17.53 4.69 -3.25
N PHE A 192 16.20 4.56 -3.38
CA PHE A 192 15.59 4.04 -4.60
C PHE A 192 15.94 4.90 -5.81
N LYS A 193 16.22 4.25 -6.95
CA LYS A 193 16.50 4.95 -8.21
C LYS A 193 15.22 5.65 -8.70
N ALA A 194 15.37 6.88 -9.15
CA ALA A 194 14.30 7.56 -9.88
C ALA A 194 14.00 6.82 -11.19
N GLU A 195 12.74 6.90 -11.62
CA GLU A 195 12.37 6.40 -12.95
C GLU A 195 13.05 7.24 -14.02
N PRO A 196 13.53 6.62 -15.11
CA PRO A 196 13.91 7.38 -16.28
C PRO A 196 12.67 8.14 -16.76
N ILE A 197 12.80 9.43 -17.00
CA ILE A 197 11.76 10.22 -17.67
C ILE A 197 11.58 9.59 -19.04
N VAL A 198 10.46 8.89 -19.25
CA VAL A 198 10.13 8.34 -20.56
C VAL A 198 9.77 9.52 -21.46
N GLY A 199 10.65 9.88 -22.39
CA GLY A 199 10.37 10.85 -23.44
C GLY A 199 11.23 12.11 -23.45
N THR A 200 12.53 11.95 -23.47
CA THR A 200 13.41 12.90 -24.19
C THR A 200 14.30 12.09 -25.12
N PRO A 201 14.17 12.28 -26.43
CA PRO A 201 15.11 11.70 -27.40
C PRO A 201 16.54 12.22 -27.16
#